data_148a86868be38a683debc7e4bfc3a405
#
_entry.id   148a86868be38a683debc7e4bfc3a405
#
_cell.length_a   1.000
_cell.length_b   1.000
_cell.length_c   1.000
_cell.angle_alpha   90.00
_cell.angle_beta   90.00
_cell.angle_gamma   90.00
#
_symmetry.space_group_name_H-M   'P 1'
#
loop_
_entity.id
_entity.type
_entity.pdbx_description
1 polymer ?
#
loop_
_entity_poly.entity_id
_entity_poly.type
_entity_poly.pdbx_seq_one_letter_code
_entity_poly.pdbx_strand_id
1 'polypeptide(L)'
;PLAIELAKTNICKRTGNKINRQLVGFDIDKRRISQLDDGFDSTMELDINEKKFLNKIKFTSNIDYIFDADVFIVTVPTPIDSQKIPDLMPLQSASQTIAKCLNKTKRNFKERKVIIYESTVFPGATEEICIPIIENQTNLKRNIDFSYGYSPERINPGDKQHRLTKIKKVTSGSDEETRFWVDELYGSIIEAGTFSARNINTAEAAKIIENTQRDLNIALINELTLIFQTMGLNTKEVLDGASTKWNFIRLFPGLVGGHSIGVDP
;
A
#
# COMPACT_ATOMS: atom_id res chain seq x y z
N PRO A 1 4.04 -9.29 2.21
CA PRO A 1 2.87 -9.89 1.52
C PRO A 1 2.87 -9.60 0.03
N LEU A 2 2.92 -8.33 -0.44
CA LEU A 2 2.84 -7.99 -1.87
C LEU A 2 3.92 -8.69 -2.71
N ALA A 3 5.19 -8.61 -2.30
CA ALA A 3 6.29 -9.24 -3.03
C ALA A 3 6.10 -10.76 -3.14
N ILE A 4 5.55 -11.40 -2.11
CA ILE A 4 5.22 -12.83 -2.12
C ILE A 4 4.12 -13.14 -3.13
N GLU A 5 3.05 -12.35 -3.19
CA GLU A 5 1.99 -12.57 -4.18
C GLU A 5 2.50 -12.39 -5.62
N LEU A 6 3.36 -11.40 -5.84
CA LEU A 6 4.04 -11.23 -7.13
C LEU A 6 4.97 -12.43 -7.46
N ALA A 7 5.65 -13.00 -6.45
CA ALA A 7 6.53 -14.16 -6.61
C ALA A 7 5.78 -15.49 -6.83
N LYS A 8 4.61 -15.62 -6.23
CA LYS A 8 3.74 -16.81 -6.38
C LYS A 8 3.08 -16.87 -7.75
N THR A 9 2.77 -15.71 -8.32
CA THR A 9 1.89 -15.61 -9.49
C THR A 9 2.70 -15.66 -10.77
N ASN A 10 2.70 -16.82 -11.42
CA ASN A 10 3.30 -17.07 -12.74
C ASN A 10 2.25 -17.13 -13.87
N ILE A 11 0.97 -17.00 -13.53
CA ILE A 11 -0.14 -16.93 -14.47
C ILE A 11 -1.01 -15.74 -14.03
N CYS A 12 -1.29 -14.83 -14.95
CA CYS A 12 -2.14 -13.68 -14.69
C CYS A 12 -3.54 -14.12 -14.26
N LYS A 13 -4.00 -13.69 -13.10
CA LYS A 13 -5.34 -14.03 -12.57
C LYS A 13 -6.48 -13.49 -13.46
N ARG A 14 -6.23 -12.39 -14.16
CA ARG A 14 -7.20 -11.73 -15.03
C ARG A 14 -7.24 -12.31 -16.45
N THR A 15 -6.07 -12.58 -17.05
CA THR A 15 -5.98 -12.94 -18.47
C THR A 15 -5.62 -14.40 -18.74
N GLY A 16 -5.13 -15.13 -17.72
CA GLY A 16 -4.62 -16.49 -17.88
C GLY A 16 -3.25 -16.61 -18.55
N ASN A 17 -2.63 -15.49 -18.93
CA ASN A 17 -1.33 -15.47 -19.59
C ASN A 17 -0.20 -15.79 -18.60
N LYS A 18 0.88 -16.42 -19.13
CA LYS A 18 2.10 -16.62 -18.35
C LYS A 18 2.77 -15.30 -18.05
N ILE A 19 3.25 -15.17 -16.83
CA ILE A 19 4.00 -14.02 -16.33
C ILE A 19 5.36 -14.49 -15.86
N ASN A 20 6.39 -13.74 -16.25
CA ASN A 20 7.75 -13.90 -15.73
C ASN A 20 8.19 -12.57 -15.13
N ARG A 21 8.50 -12.56 -13.83
CA ARG A 21 8.95 -11.38 -13.08
C ARG A 21 10.24 -11.69 -12.36
N GLN A 22 11.21 -10.81 -12.48
CA GLN A 22 12.37 -10.79 -11.60
C GLN A 22 12.05 -9.83 -10.45
N LEU A 23 12.11 -10.29 -9.22
CA LEU A 23 11.72 -9.54 -8.04
C LEU A 23 12.94 -9.24 -7.17
N VAL A 24 13.08 -7.98 -6.82
CA VAL A 24 14.11 -7.50 -5.88
C VAL A 24 13.40 -6.80 -4.73
N GLY A 25 13.61 -7.29 -3.51
CA GLY A 25 13.21 -6.62 -2.28
C GLY A 25 14.38 -5.76 -1.78
N PHE A 26 14.24 -4.45 -1.90
CA PHE A 26 15.24 -3.50 -1.42
C PHE A 26 14.79 -2.87 -0.11
N ASP A 27 15.67 -2.90 0.89
CA ASP A 27 15.48 -2.21 2.16
C ASP A 27 16.81 -1.62 2.64
N ILE A 28 16.77 -0.47 3.29
CA ILE A 28 17.94 0.15 3.91
C ILE A 28 18.37 -0.57 5.21
N ASP A 29 17.44 -1.28 5.86
CA ASP A 29 17.71 -2.08 7.06
C ASP A 29 18.38 -3.43 6.69
N LYS A 30 19.70 -3.46 6.83
CA LYS A 30 20.50 -4.68 6.59
C LYS A 30 20.09 -5.85 7.46
N ARG A 31 19.58 -5.59 8.67
CA ARG A 31 19.15 -6.65 9.59
C ARG A 31 17.86 -7.29 9.05
N ARG A 32 16.91 -6.48 8.53
CA ARG A 32 15.70 -6.99 7.88
C ARG A 32 16.04 -7.82 6.64
N ILE A 33 16.98 -7.36 5.82
CA ILE A 33 17.46 -8.11 4.65
C ILE A 33 18.05 -9.46 5.05
N SER A 34 18.96 -9.50 6.03
CA SER A 34 19.53 -10.77 6.51
C SER A 34 18.44 -11.75 7.00
N GLN A 35 17.47 -11.26 7.78
CA GLN A 35 16.36 -12.10 8.24
C GLN A 35 15.55 -12.71 7.09
N LEU A 36 15.26 -11.93 6.07
CA LEU A 36 14.49 -12.41 4.92
C LEU A 36 15.27 -13.39 4.05
N ASP A 37 16.58 -13.19 3.88
CA ASP A 37 17.48 -14.13 3.20
C ASP A 37 17.58 -15.46 3.95
N ASP A 38 17.56 -15.43 5.29
CA ASP A 38 17.51 -16.63 6.15
C ASP A 38 16.11 -17.28 6.19
N GLY A 39 15.14 -16.74 5.45
CA GLY A 39 13.76 -17.25 5.45
C GLY A 39 12.95 -16.89 6.70
N PHE A 40 13.44 -15.93 7.52
CA PHE A 40 12.78 -15.49 8.73
C PHE A 40 11.99 -14.20 8.52
N ASP A 41 10.68 -14.28 8.71
CA ASP A 41 9.80 -13.11 8.71
C ASP A 41 9.49 -12.67 10.14
N SER A 42 10.17 -11.61 10.62
CA SER A 42 9.99 -11.06 11.96
C SER A 42 8.63 -10.39 12.17
N THR A 43 7.91 -10.03 11.09
CA THR A 43 6.57 -9.45 11.18
C THR A 43 5.48 -10.52 11.33
N MET A 44 5.82 -11.79 11.12
CA MET A 44 4.90 -12.94 11.17
C MET A 44 3.67 -12.80 10.24
N GLU A 45 3.83 -12.06 9.17
CA GLU A 45 2.80 -11.84 8.15
C GLU A 45 2.67 -13.01 7.17
N LEU A 46 3.76 -13.78 7.01
CA LEU A 46 3.83 -14.89 6.08
C LEU A 46 3.50 -16.20 6.78
N ASP A 47 2.63 -16.99 6.17
CA ASP A 47 2.42 -18.37 6.61
C ASP A 47 3.56 -19.31 6.13
N ILE A 48 3.56 -20.53 6.65
CA ILE A 48 4.61 -21.51 6.35
C ILE A 48 4.69 -21.86 4.85
N ASN A 49 3.55 -21.84 4.15
CA ASN A 49 3.49 -22.14 2.71
C ASN A 49 3.99 -20.97 1.86
N GLU A 50 3.93 -19.77 2.40
CA GLU A 50 4.38 -18.55 1.72
C GLU A 50 5.88 -18.34 1.86
N LYS A 51 6.46 -18.73 2.98
CA LYS A 51 7.92 -18.61 3.23
C LYS A 51 8.77 -19.25 2.13
N LYS A 52 8.29 -20.34 1.50
CA LYS A 52 9.00 -20.99 0.37
C LYS A 52 9.18 -20.08 -0.86
N PHE A 53 8.41 -18.99 -0.97
CA PHE A 53 8.54 -18.04 -2.07
C PHE A 53 9.54 -16.93 -1.81
N LEU A 54 10.06 -16.81 -0.58
CA LEU A 54 11.13 -15.88 -0.27
C LEU A 54 12.36 -16.12 -1.15
N ASN A 55 12.68 -17.37 -1.45
CA ASN A 55 13.81 -17.74 -2.34
C ASN A 55 13.64 -17.30 -3.79
N LYS A 56 12.47 -16.87 -4.21
CA LYS A 56 12.21 -16.30 -5.54
C LYS A 56 12.43 -14.79 -5.59
N ILE A 57 12.70 -14.17 -4.46
CA ILE A 57 12.91 -12.72 -4.34
C ILE A 57 14.37 -12.52 -3.95
N LYS A 58 15.07 -11.66 -4.67
CA LYS A 58 16.42 -11.24 -4.26
C LYS A 58 16.29 -10.12 -3.25
N PHE A 59 16.66 -10.36 -2.01
CA PHE A 59 16.69 -9.32 -0.98
C PHE A 59 18.06 -8.62 -0.98
N THR A 60 18.08 -7.29 -0.80
CA THR A 60 19.31 -6.53 -0.83
C THR A 60 19.17 -5.15 -0.19
N SER A 61 20.24 -4.67 0.43
CA SER A 61 20.42 -3.26 0.81
C SER A 61 21.36 -2.50 -0.14
N ASN A 62 21.83 -3.15 -1.21
CA ASN A 62 22.68 -2.52 -2.21
C ASN A 62 21.83 -2.01 -3.37
N ILE A 63 21.83 -0.70 -3.57
CA ILE A 63 21.09 0.00 -4.61
C ILE A 63 21.47 -0.45 -6.04
N ASP A 64 22.67 -0.97 -6.25
CA ASP A 64 23.14 -1.41 -7.58
C ASP A 64 22.24 -2.49 -8.19
N TYR A 65 21.56 -3.28 -7.37
CA TYR A 65 20.67 -4.34 -7.82
C TYR A 65 19.31 -3.86 -8.32
N ILE A 66 18.97 -2.59 -8.09
CA ILE A 66 17.68 -2.02 -8.53
C ILE A 66 17.81 -0.95 -9.62
N PHE A 67 19.02 -0.65 -10.12
CA PHE A 67 19.20 0.38 -11.16
C PHE A 67 18.45 0.07 -12.46
N ASP A 68 18.37 -1.20 -12.83
CA ASP A 68 17.72 -1.64 -14.06
C ASP A 68 16.27 -2.11 -13.86
N ALA A 69 15.67 -1.86 -12.68
CA ALA A 69 14.28 -2.19 -12.47
C ALA A 69 13.37 -1.43 -13.44
N ASP A 70 12.39 -2.11 -14.00
CA ASP A 70 11.37 -1.49 -14.86
C ASP A 70 10.23 -0.88 -14.05
N VAL A 71 9.98 -1.44 -12.86
CA VAL A 71 8.92 -1.02 -11.94
C VAL A 71 9.48 -0.87 -10.54
N PHE A 72 9.21 0.27 -9.93
CA PHE A 72 9.49 0.53 -8.52
C PHE A 72 8.18 0.59 -7.76
N ILE A 73 8.04 -0.22 -6.71
CA ILE A 73 6.88 -0.17 -5.80
C ILE A 73 7.37 0.27 -4.43
N VAL A 74 6.91 1.44 -4.00
CA VAL A 74 7.33 2.09 -2.75
C VAL A 74 6.33 1.78 -1.65
N THR A 75 6.81 1.08 -0.60
CA THR A 75 5.99 0.63 0.53
C THR A 75 6.59 1.07 1.87
N VAL A 76 7.24 2.22 1.89
CA VAL A 76 7.86 2.76 3.10
C VAL A 76 6.81 3.27 4.10
N PRO A 77 7.11 3.28 5.41
CA PRO A 77 6.19 3.81 6.41
C PRO A 77 6.01 5.33 6.27
N THR A 78 4.86 5.81 6.74
CA THR A 78 4.53 7.23 6.88
C THR A 78 4.16 7.51 8.33
N PRO A 79 5.15 7.62 9.25
CA PRO A 79 4.88 7.91 10.65
C PRO A 79 4.40 9.35 10.83
N ILE A 80 3.96 9.67 12.05
CA ILE A 80 3.65 11.04 12.46
C ILE A 80 4.65 11.49 13.53
N ASP A 81 4.88 12.80 13.60
CA ASP A 81 5.68 13.41 14.65
C ASP A 81 4.88 13.60 15.95
N SER A 82 5.50 14.21 16.96
CA SER A 82 4.86 14.51 18.23
C SER A 82 3.69 15.50 18.15
N GLN A 83 3.58 16.23 17.06
CA GLN A 83 2.50 17.18 16.76
C GLN A 83 1.42 16.56 15.86
N LYS A 84 1.51 15.25 15.58
CA LYS A 84 0.65 14.49 14.67
C LYS A 84 0.71 14.97 13.21
N ILE A 85 1.83 15.55 12.80
CA ILE A 85 2.09 15.92 11.41
C ILE A 85 2.74 14.72 10.70
N PRO A 86 2.30 14.34 9.49
CA PRO A 86 2.91 13.26 8.73
C PRO A 86 4.40 13.48 8.47
N ASP A 87 5.24 12.52 8.85
CA ASP A 87 6.65 12.52 8.49
C ASP A 87 6.84 11.86 7.12
N LEU A 88 7.10 12.66 6.12
CA LEU A 88 7.31 12.22 4.74
C LEU A 88 8.77 11.92 4.41
N MET A 89 9.69 12.00 5.37
CA MET A 89 11.12 11.73 5.13
C MET A 89 11.37 10.34 4.52
N PRO A 90 10.71 9.25 4.94
CA PRO A 90 10.88 7.95 4.30
C PRO A 90 10.48 7.95 2.81
N LEU A 91 9.35 8.60 2.47
CA LEU A 91 8.89 8.75 1.08
C LEU A 91 9.83 9.59 0.23
N GLN A 92 10.30 10.72 0.77
CA GLN A 92 11.27 11.59 0.10
C GLN A 92 12.59 10.85 -0.14
N SER A 93 13.08 10.10 0.84
CA SER A 93 14.30 9.29 0.73
C SER A 93 14.15 8.15 -0.30
N ALA A 94 13.00 7.50 -0.35
CA ALA A 94 12.70 6.50 -1.37
C ALA A 94 12.67 7.12 -2.78
N SER A 95 12.04 8.29 -2.93
CA SER A 95 12.00 9.03 -4.20
C SER A 95 13.39 9.47 -4.65
N GLN A 96 14.25 9.92 -3.73
CA GLN A 96 15.66 10.22 -4.02
C GLN A 96 16.45 8.97 -4.45
N THR A 97 16.17 7.84 -3.82
CA THR A 97 16.80 6.56 -4.18
C THR A 97 16.41 6.14 -5.60
N ILE A 98 15.13 6.26 -5.95
CA ILE A 98 14.64 6.01 -7.31
C ILE A 98 15.28 6.97 -8.31
N ALA A 99 15.38 8.26 -7.99
CA ALA A 99 16.06 9.22 -8.85
C ALA A 99 17.52 8.83 -9.14
N LYS A 100 18.26 8.34 -8.13
CA LYS A 100 19.61 7.80 -8.32
C LYS A 100 19.62 6.58 -9.27
N CYS A 101 18.63 5.71 -9.17
CA CYS A 101 18.48 4.56 -10.07
C CYS A 101 18.22 5.01 -11.50
N LEU A 102 17.31 5.94 -11.71
CA LEU A 102 16.96 6.47 -13.03
C LEU A 102 18.15 7.16 -13.70
N ASN A 103 19.00 7.88 -12.97
CA ASN A 103 20.23 8.50 -13.49
C ASN A 103 21.30 7.49 -13.88
N LYS A 104 21.32 6.30 -13.25
CA LYS A 104 22.38 5.30 -13.47
C LYS A 104 21.99 4.20 -14.46
N THR A 105 20.70 4.06 -14.79
CA THR A 105 20.27 3.03 -15.73
C THR A 105 20.98 3.19 -17.08
N LYS A 106 21.55 2.11 -17.58
CA LYS A 106 22.22 2.06 -18.89
C LYS A 106 21.26 1.68 -20.03
N ARG A 107 20.02 1.31 -19.68
CA ARG A 107 19.00 0.94 -20.67
C ARG A 107 18.51 2.19 -21.39
N ASN A 108 18.48 2.15 -22.71
CA ASN A 108 17.72 3.14 -23.48
C ASN A 108 16.26 3.08 -23.01
N PHE A 109 15.69 4.23 -22.64
CA PHE A 109 14.28 4.39 -22.25
C PHE A 109 13.35 4.11 -23.45
N LYS A 110 13.39 2.90 -24.01
CA LYS A 110 12.41 2.47 -25.03
C LYS A 110 11.02 2.29 -24.44
N GLU A 111 10.98 1.95 -23.15
CA GLU A 111 9.75 1.80 -22.37
C GLU A 111 9.87 2.64 -21.11
N ARG A 112 8.82 3.38 -20.79
CA ARG A 112 8.78 4.23 -19.60
C ARG A 112 8.90 3.38 -18.33
N LYS A 113 9.76 3.78 -17.42
CA LYS A 113 9.80 3.21 -16.06
C LYS A 113 8.55 3.59 -15.30
N VAL A 114 8.02 2.68 -14.50
CA VAL A 114 6.81 2.93 -13.69
C VAL A 114 7.14 2.96 -12.21
N ILE A 115 6.70 4.02 -11.51
CA ILE A 115 6.90 4.18 -10.07
C ILE A 115 5.54 4.16 -9.40
N ILE A 116 5.31 3.22 -8.49
CA ILE A 116 4.03 3.07 -7.80
C ILE A 116 4.25 3.32 -6.31
N TYR A 117 3.49 4.23 -5.73
CA TYR A 117 3.47 4.46 -4.29
C TYR A 117 2.29 3.71 -3.66
N GLU A 118 2.56 3.01 -2.55
CA GLU A 118 1.53 2.30 -1.77
C GLU A 118 1.37 2.84 -0.35
N SER A 119 2.33 3.65 0.10
CA SER A 119 2.30 4.24 1.45
C SER A 119 1.05 5.09 1.64
N THR A 120 0.46 5.06 2.84
CA THR A 120 -0.69 5.90 3.17
C THR A 120 -0.27 7.36 3.23
N VAL A 121 -0.93 8.20 2.43
CA VAL A 121 -0.61 9.63 2.32
C VAL A 121 -1.90 10.44 2.10
N PHE A 122 -1.83 11.74 2.39
CA PHE A 122 -2.88 12.69 2.05
C PHE A 122 -2.94 12.95 0.54
N PRO A 123 -4.12 13.35 -0.01
CA PRO A 123 -4.27 13.66 -1.42
C PRO A 123 -3.30 14.72 -1.91
N GLY A 124 -2.60 14.43 -2.99
CA GLY A 124 -1.57 15.28 -3.60
C GLY A 124 -0.13 14.91 -3.21
N ALA A 125 0.10 14.13 -2.16
CA ALA A 125 1.45 13.84 -1.69
C ALA A 125 2.33 13.19 -2.76
N THR A 126 1.80 12.26 -3.54
CA THR A 126 2.55 11.63 -4.64
C THR A 126 2.97 12.66 -5.68
N GLU A 127 2.02 13.46 -6.19
CA GLU A 127 2.24 14.36 -7.33
C GLU A 127 2.97 15.66 -6.97
N GLU A 128 2.74 16.16 -5.75
CA GLU A 128 3.27 17.46 -5.32
C GLU A 128 4.59 17.35 -4.53
N ILE A 129 4.89 16.18 -3.94
CA ILE A 129 6.08 15.98 -3.12
C ILE A 129 7.02 14.95 -3.74
N CYS A 130 6.55 13.73 -3.98
CA CYS A 130 7.43 12.63 -4.40
C CYS A 130 7.96 12.82 -5.83
N ILE A 131 7.08 13.14 -6.76
CA ILE A 131 7.45 13.25 -8.18
C ILE A 131 8.38 14.45 -8.45
N PRO A 132 8.17 15.66 -7.89
CA PRO A 132 9.10 16.76 -8.05
C PRO A 132 10.53 16.47 -7.56
N ILE A 133 10.70 15.62 -6.53
CA ILE A 133 12.02 15.18 -6.09
C ILE A 133 12.74 14.41 -7.20
N ILE A 134 12.04 13.52 -7.88
CA ILE A 134 12.59 12.72 -8.99
C ILE A 134 12.95 13.64 -10.16
N GLU A 135 12.05 14.52 -10.60
CA GLU A 135 12.29 15.44 -11.69
C GLU A 135 13.49 16.37 -11.42
N ASN A 136 13.55 16.94 -10.22
CA ASN A 136 14.62 17.87 -9.84
C ASN A 136 16.01 17.19 -9.75
N GLN A 137 16.06 15.89 -9.46
CA GLN A 137 17.33 15.17 -9.32
C GLN A 137 17.77 14.45 -10.61
N THR A 138 16.91 14.33 -11.61
CA THR A 138 17.20 13.52 -12.80
C THR A 138 17.18 14.29 -14.10
N ASN A 139 16.60 15.46 -14.18
CA ASN A 139 16.22 16.16 -15.41
C ASN A 139 15.24 15.36 -16.32
N LEU A 140 14.68 14.27 -15.83
CA LEU A 140 13.65 13.49 -16.51
C LEU A 140 12.28 14.13 -16.31
N LYS A 141 11.38 13.92 -17.27
CA LYS A 141 10.03 14.51 -17.26
C LYS A 141 8.98 13.42 -17.03
N ARG A 142 8.07 13.69 -16.07
CA ARG A 142 6.91 12.83 -15.82
C ARG A 142 6.07 12.64 -17.07
N ASN A 143 5.52 11.44 -17.25
CA ASN A 143 4.70 11.01 -18.39
C ASN A 143 5.41 11.02 -19.76
N ILE A 144 6.71 11.31 -19.80
CA ILE A 144 7.57 11.23 -20.98
C ILE A 144 8.64 10.17 -20.75
N ASP A 145 9.51 10.39 -19.78
CA ASP A 145 10.64 9.50 -19.49
C ASP A 145 10.31 8.43 -18.44
N PHE A 146 9.44 8.75 -17.51
CA PHE A 146 8.86 7.83 -16.53
C PHE A 146 7.40 8.14 -16.29
N SER A 147 6.68 7.16 -15.78
CA SER A 147 5.30 7.31 -15.33
C SER A 147 5.14 6.87 -13.88
N TYR A 148 4.04 7.21 -13.26
CA TYR A 148 3.82 6.91 -11.87
C TYR A 148 2.36 6.60 -11.58
N GLY A 149 2.13 5.91 -10.46
CA GLY A 149 0.82 5.54 -9.99
C GLY A 149 0.77 5.48 -8.47
N TYR A 150 -0.42 5.29 -7.97
CA TYR A 150 -0.69 5.10 -6.56
C TYR A 150 -1.69 3.95 -6.37
N SER A 151 -1.41 3.11 -5.38
CA SER A 151 -2.27 1.97 -5.06
C SER A 151 -2.17 1.67 -3.57
N PRO A 152 -3.08 2.17 -2.72
CA PRO A 152 -2.94 2.07 -1.27
C PRO A 152 -2.93 0.64 -0.77
N GLU A 153 -2.14 0.37 0.26
CA GLU A 153 -2.23 -0.86 1.02
C GLU A 153 -3.50 -0.89 1.87
N ARG A 154 -4.19 -2.03 1.87
CA ARG A 154 -5.48 -2.21 2.54
C ARG A 154 -5.53 -3.43 3.46
N ILE A 155 -4.39 -4.11 3.68
CA ILE A 155 -4.31 -5.26 4.59
C ILE A 155 -4.35 -4.76 6.04
N ASN A 156 -5.15 -5.44 6.87
CA ASN A 156 -5.05 -5.27 8.32
C ASN A 156 -4.01 -6.27 8.85
N PRO A 157 -2.92 -5.81 9.50
CA PRO A 157 -1.94 -6.72 10.08
C PRO A 157 -2.59 -7.76 10.99
N GLY A 158 -2.22 -9.04 10.78
CA GLY A 158 -2.77 -10.17 11.54
C GLY A 158 -4.13 -10.70 11.07
N ASP A 159 -4.82 -10.06 10.13
CA ASP A 159 -6.06 -10.56 9.55
C ASP A 159 -5.75 -11.70 8.56
N LYS A 160 -6.16 -12.91 8.92
CA LYS A 160 -5.95 -14.11 8.10
C LYS A 160 -7.05 -14.35 7.08
N GLN A 161 -8.20 -13.68 7.21
CA GLN A 161 -9.34 -13.85 6.31
C GLN A 161 -9.29 -12.86 5.15
N HIS A 162 -8.98 -11.59 5.43
CA HIS A 162 -8.90 -10.52 4.44
C HIS A 162 -7.46 -10.29 4.01
N ARG A 163 -6.91 -11.28 3.31
CA ARG A 163 -5.54 -11.19 2.77
C ARG A 163 -5.50 -10.36 1.48
N LEU A 164 -4.30 -9.97 1.06
CA LEU A 164 -4.06 -9.09 -0.10
C LEU A 164 -4.90 -9.47 -1.33
N THR A 165 -4.94 -10.74 -1.71
CA THR A 165 -5.64 -11.20 -2.91
C THR A 165 -7.17 -11.18 -2.78
N LYS A 166 -7.68 -11.14 -1.54
CA LYS A 166 -9.12 -11.18 -1.23
C LYS A 166 -9.75 -9.80 -1.01
N ILE A 167 -8.95 -8.76 -0.99
CA ILE A 167 -9.41 -7.36 -0.85
C ILE A 167 -9.31 -6.69 -2.22
N LYS A 168 -10.40 -6.03 -2.66
CA LYS A 168 -10.37 -5.24 -3.89
C LYS A 168 -9.31 -4.14 -3.79
N LYS A 169 -8.34 -4.13 -4.70
CA LYS A 169 -7.24 -3.17 -4.70
C LYS A 169 -7.64 -1.90 -5.47
N VAL A 170 -7.42 -0.74 -4.86
CA VAL A 170 -7.57 0.54 -5.56
C VAL A 170 -6.30 0.80 -6.35
N THR A 171 -6.43 1.20 -7.62
CA THR A 171 -5.31 1.48 -8.52
C THR A 171 -5.50 2.84 -9.19
N SER A 172 -4.42 3.50 -9.53
CA SER A 172 -4.44 4.76 -10.28
C SER A 172 -3.13 4.99 -11.04
N GLY A 173 -3.12 5.90 -11.97
CA GLY A 173 -1.94 6.25 -12.76
C GLY A 173 -1.95 7.70 -13.20
N SER A 174 -0.78 8.20 -13.55
CA SER A 174 -0.51 9.59 -13.92
C SER A 174 -1.09 9.99 -15.28
N ASP A 175 -1.31 9.01 -16.14
CA ASP A 175 -2.02 9.13 -17.40
C ASP A 175 -2.89 7.88 -17.64
N GLU A 176 -3.68 7.86 -18.69
CA GLU A 176 -4.61 6.76 -18.97
C GLU A 176 -3.88 5.44 -19.26
N GLU A 177 -2.78 5.49 -20.00
CA GLU A 177 -1.95 4.33 -20.31
C GLU A 177 -1.36 3.73 -19.02
N THR A 178 -0.76 4.57 -18.18
CA THR A 178 -0.19 4.16 -16.90
C THR A 178 -1.27 3.63 -15.96
N ARG A 179 -2.44 4.28 -15.90
CA ARG A 179 -3.58 3.83 -15.10
C ARG A 179 -4.00 2.42 -15.49
N PHE A 180 -4.13 2.16 -16.79
CA PHE A 180 -4.47 0.84 -17.31
C PHE A 180 -3.37 -0.18 -16.96
N TRP A 181 -2.12 0.18 -17.16
CA TRP A 181 -0.98 -0.70 -16.89
C TRP A 181 -0.86 -1.07 -15.40
N VAL A 182 -1.00 -0.08 -14.49
CA VAL A 182 -1.00 -0.32 -13.05
C VAL A 182 -2.17 -1.21 -12.64
N ASP A 183 -3.35 -0.98 -13.22
CA ASP A 183 -4.53 -1.80 -12.98
C ASP A 183 -4.32 -3.26 -13.43
N GLU A 184 -3.69 -3.49 -14.58
CA GLU A 184 -3.33 -4.82 -15.06
C GLU A 184 -2.28 -5.50 -14.17
N LEU A 185 -1.28 -4.76 -13.69
CA LEU A 185 -0.27 -5.30 -12.77
C LEU A 185 -0.93 -5.90 -11.53
N TYR A 186 -1.75 -5.12 -10.84
CA TYR A 186 -2.45 -5.59 -9.63
C TYR A 186 -3.55 -6.60 -9.95
N GLY A 187 -4.30 -6.40 -11.02
CA GLY A 187 -5.31 -7.35 -11.49
C GLY A 187 -4.73 -8.73 -11.81
N SER A 188 -3.43 -8.82 -12.08
CA SER A 188 -2.75 -10.10 -12.29
C SER A 188 -2.63 -10.96 -11.04
N ILE A 189 -2.70 -10.36 -9.84
CA ILE A 189 -2.51 -11.03 -8.54
C ILE A 189 -3.73 -10.95 -7.62
N ILE A 190 -4.61 -9.96 -7.78
CA ILE A 190 -5.76 -9.72 -6.90
C ILE A 190 -6.99 -10.48 -7.40
N GLU A 191 -7.41 -11.50 -6.66
CA GLU A 191 -8.59 -12.32 -7.00
C GLU A 191 -9.90 -11.54 -6.83
N ALA A 192 -9.97 -10.65 -5.83
CA ALA A 192 -11.13 -9.79 -5.59
C ALA A 192 -11.31 -8.69 -6.64
N GLY A 193 -10.36 -8.59 -7.60
CA GLY A 193 -10.36 -7.57 -8.63
C GLY A 193 -9.83 -6.22 -8.16
N THR A 194 -9.89 -5.24 -9.03
CA THR A 194 -9.38 -3.88 -8.81
C THR A 194 -10.50 -2.84 -8.95
N PHE A 195 -10.25 -1.66 -8.41
CA PHE A 195 -11.00 -0.44 -8.67
C PHE A 195 -10.04 0.59 -9.23
N SER A 196 -10.11 0.83 -10.53
CA SER A 196 -9.25 1.79 -11.22
C SER A 196 -9.80 3.20 -11.02
N ALA A 197 -9.20 3.94 -10.08
CA ALA A 197 -9.55 5.33 -9.81
C ALA A 197 -9.13 6.24 -10.97
N ARG A 198 -9.91 7.30 -11.21
CA ARG A 198 -9.69 8.20 -12.33
C ARG A 198 -8.34 8.93 -12.28
N ASN A 199 -7.86 9.26 -11.09
CA ASN A 199 -6.60 9.94 -10.85
C ASN A 199 -6.00 9.50 -9.50
N ILE A 200 -4.76 9.90 -9.24
CA ILE A 200 -4.00 9.56 -8.04
C ILE A 200 -4.65 10.16 -6.80
N ASN A 201 -5.04 11.44 -6.83
CA ASN A 201 -5.66 12.11 -5.69
C ASN A 201 -6.94 11.42 -5.22
N THR A 202 -7.73 10.87 -6.16
CA THR A 202 -8.92 10.07 -5.82
C THR A 202 -8.55 8.78 -5.08
N ALA A 203 -7.47 8.11 -5.48
CA ALA A 203 -7.03 6.88 -4.83
C ALA A 203 -6.43 7.15 -3.45
N GLU A 204 -5.67 8.23 -3.29
CA GLU A 204 -5.14 8.71 -2.00
C GLU A 204 -6.28 9.08 -1.05
N ALA A 205 -7.25 9.90 -1.51
CA ALA A 205 -8.42 10.30 -0.73
C ALA A 205 -9.26 9.09 -0.28
N ALA A 206 -9.45 8.10 -1.16
CA ALA A 206 -10.21 6.90 -0.84
C ALA A 206 -9.61 6.12 0.34
N LYS A 207 -8.27 6.07 0.44
CA LYS A 207 -7.58 5.42 1.57
C LYS A 207 -7.81 6.18 2.88
N ILE A 208 -7.68 7.50 2.86
CA ILE A 208 -7.86 8.31 4.06
C ILE A 208 -9.30 8.23 4.56
N ILE A 209 -10.30 8.43 3.69
CA ILE A 209 -11.70 8.42 4.12
C ILE A 209 -12.14 7.04 4.64
N GLU A 210 -11.59 5.94 4.11
CA GLU A 210 -11.83 4.59 4.61
C GLU A 210 -11.42 4.46 6.09
N ASN A 211 -10.25 4.95 6.45
CA ASN A 211 -9.72 4.88 7.81
C ASN A 211 -10.43 5.87 8.73
N THR A 212 -10.56 7.13 8.32
CA THR A 212 -11.23 8.19 9.10
C THR A 212 -12.68 7.84 9.40
N GLN A 213 -13.44 7.33 8.44
CA GLN A 213 -14.82 6.90 8.63
C GLN A 213 -14.93 5.81 9.69
N ARG A 214 -14.02 4.83 9.68
CA ARG A 214 -14.00 3.73 10.65
C ARG A 214 -13.65 4.24 12.05
N ASP A 215 -12.65 5.11 12.17
CA ASP A 215 -12.21 5.71 13.43
C ASP A 215 -13.35 6.52 14.08
N LEU A 216 -13.93 7.47 13.35
CA LEU A 216 -15.03 8.31 13.84
C LEU A 216 -16.24 7.48 14.29
N ASN A 217 -16.62 6.45 13.54
CA ASN A 217 -17.76 5.63 13.91
C ASN A 217 -17.51 4.76 15.14
N ILE A 218 -16.29 4.23 15.32
CA ILE A 218 -15.93 3.48 16.53
C ILE A 218 -15.88 4.43 17.73
N ALA A 219 -15.28 5.62 17.57
CA ALA A 219 -15.27 6.64 18.62
C ALA A 219 -16.70 7.01 19.05
N LEU A 220 -17.62 7.23 18.11
CA LEU A 220 -19.03 7.48 18.39
C LEU A 220 -19.65 6.36 19.23
N ILE A 221 -19.44 5.10 18.86
CA ILE A 221 -20.00 3.95 19.59
C ILE A 221 -19.39 3.84 21.00
N ASN A 222 -18.11 4.17 21.18
CA ASN A 222 -17.48 4.22 22.49
C ASN A 222 -18.13 5.29 23.38
N GLU A 223 -18.34 6.50 22.89
CA GLU A 223 -19.03 7.57 23.62
C GLU A 223 -20.47 7.18 23.96
N LEU A 224 -21.22 6.63 23.01
CA LEU A 224 -22.60 6.15 23.27
C LEU A 224 -22.61 5.03 24.31
N THR A 225 -21.59 4.18 24.38
CA THR A 225 -21.49 3.15 25.42
C THR A 225 -21.43 3.76 26.83
N LEU A 226 -20.65 4.82 27.01
CA LEU A 226 -20.59 5.53 28.31
C LEU A 226 -21.94 6.16 28.68
N ILE A 227 -22.62 6.73 27.70
CA ILE A 227 -23.98 7.30 27.91
C ILE A 227 -24.95 6.18 28.31
N PHE A 228 -24.98 5.07 27.58
CA PHE A 228 -25.90 3.96 27.89
C PHE A 228 -25.64 3.36 29.27
N GLN A 229 -24.35 3.22 29.65
CA GLN A 229 -24.00 2.79 31.02
C GLN A 229 -24.58 3.72 32.08
N THR A 230 -24.50 5.05 31.90
CA THR A 230 -25.05 6.03 32.81
C THR A 230 -26.58 5.93 32.89
N MET A 231 -27.23 5.54 31.79
CA MET A 231 -28.68 5.34 31.71
C MET A 231 -29.13 3.95 32.20
N GLY A 232 -28.22 3.07 32.58
CA GLY A 232 -28.56 1.69 32.97
C GLY A 232 -28.95 0.79 31.77
N LEU A 233 -28.61 1.16 30.56
CA LEU A 233 -28.92 0.41 29.34
C LEU A 233 -27.78 -0.52 28.95
N ASN A 234 -28.14 -1.68 28.37
CA ASN A 234 -27.16 -2.60 27.80
C ASN A 234 -26.80 -2.17 26.38
N THR A 235 -25.57 -1.73 26.16
CA THR A 235 -25.07 -1.26 24.85
C THR A 235 -25.32 -2.28 23.74
N LYS A 236 -25.08 -3.58 24.01
CA LYS A 236 -25.28 -4.64 23.00
C LYS A 236 -26.73 -4.73 22.56
N GLU A 237 -27.67 -4.69 23.51
CA GLU A 237 -29.12 -4.75 23.21
C GLU A 237 -29.57 -3.52 22.40
N VAL A 238 -29.07 -2.31 22.75
CA VAL A 238 -29.36 -1.10 21.99
C VAL A 238 -28.84 -1.21 20.55
N LEU A 239 -27.60 -1.67 20.36
CA LEU A 239 -27.02 -1.85 19.04
C LEU A 239 -27.70 -2.98 18.25
N ASP A 240 -28.10 -4.07 18.89
CA ASP A 240 -28.89 -5.13 18.27
C ASP A 240 -30.24 -4.60 17.78
N GLY A 241 -30.95 -3.83 18.61
CA GLY A 241 -32.19 -3.18 18.22
C GLY A 241 -32.01 -2.20 17.04
N ALA A 242 -31.02 -1.32 17.10
CA ALA A 242 -30.70 -0.39 16.02
C ALA A 242 -30.34 -1.12 14.70
N SER A 243 -29.66 -2.26 14.80
CA SER A 243 -29.22 -3.05 13.64
C SER A 243 -30.38 -3.74 12.90
N THR A 244 -31.57 -3.72 13.43
CA THR A 244 -32.78 -4.21 12.70
C THR A 244 -33.14 -3.29 11.54
N LYS A 245 -32.65 -2.04 11.55
CA LYS A 245 -32.82 -1.11 10.43
C LYS A 245 -31.79 -1.42 9.34
N TRP A 246 -32.24 -1.64 8.12
CA TRP A 246 -31.42 -2.07 6.98
C TRP A 246 -30.26 -1.13 6.63
N ASN A 247 -30.32 0.14 6.93
CA ASN A 247 -29.27 1.13 6.65
C ASN A 247 -28.44 1.55 7.88
N PHE A 248 -28.58 0.81 9.00
CA PHE A 248 -27.72 1.04 10.17
C PHE A 248 -26.34 0.37 9.96
N ILE A 249 -25.28 1.14 10.07
CA ILE A 249 -23.93 0.62 10.02
C ILE A 249 -23.55 0.08 11.39
N ARG A 250 -23.50 -1.24 11.51
CA ARG A 250 -23.20 -1.90 12.79
C ARG A 250 -21.72 -1.86 13.08
N LEU A 251 -21.38 -1.18 14.17
CA LEU A 251 -20.05 -1.14 14.77
C LEU A 251 -20.15 -1.53 16.24
N PHE A 252 -19.02 -1.91 16.81
CA PHE A 252 -18.93 -2.34 18.20
C PHE A 252 -18.01 -1.39 18.96
N PRO A 253 -18.26 -1.15 20.27
CA PRO A 253 -17.32 -0.42 21.10
C PRO A 253 -16.03 -1.24 21.24
N GLY A 254 -14.90 -0.57 21.33
CA GLY A 254 -13.61 -1.24 21.51
C GLY A 254 -12.44 -0.30 21.34
N LEU A 255 -11.27 -0.82 21.64
CA LEU A 255 -10.02 -0.17 21.36
C LEU A 255 -9.58 -0.59 19.94
N VAL A 256 -9.10 0.37 19.20
CA VAL A 256 -8.48 0.18 17.89
C VAL A 256 -7.00 0.46 17.99
N GLY A 257 -6.21 -0.36 17.33
CA GLY A 257 -4.76 -0.24 17.31
C GLY A 257 -4.22 -0.24 15.88
N GLY A 258 -2.93 -0.04 15.77
CA GLY A 258 -2.22 0.01 14.49
C GLY A 258 -2.27 1.38 13.83
N HIS A 259 -1.50 1.53 12.75
CA HIS A 259 -1.38 2.80 12.00
C HIS A 259 -2.70 3.23 11.36
N SER A 260 -3.48 2.30 10.86
CA SER A 260 -4.71 2.58 10.10
C SER A 260 -5.77 3.40 10.84
N ILE A 261 -5.75 3.43 12.17
CA ILE A 261 -6.72 4.21 12.98
C ILE A 261 -6.01 5.15 13.95
N GLY A 262 -4.86 4.74 14.49
CA GLY A 262 -4.15 5.57 15.46
C GLY A 262 -3.28 6.67 14.84
N VAL A 263 -2.98 6.58 13.55
CA VAL A 263 -2.03 7.46 12.85
C VAL A 263 -2.62 8.08 11.58
N ASP A 264 -3.23 7.27 10.69
CA ASP A 264 -3.65 7.73 9.36
C ASP A 264 -4.80 8.76 9.36
N PRO A 265 -5.83 8.68 10.25
CA PRO A 265 -6.82 9.76 10.38
C PRO A 265 -6.25 11.05 10.93
#